data_3f5fc9a96d7c5e8e5c1669ab2bc7c60c
#
_entry.id   3f5fc9a96d7c5e8e5c1669ab2bc7c60c
#
_cell.length_a   1.000
_cell.length_b   1.000
_cell.length_c   1.000
_cell.angle_alpha   90.00
_cell.angle_beta   90.00
_cell.angle_gamma   90.00
#
_symmetry.space_group_name_H-M   'P 1'
#
loop_
_entity.id
_entity.type
_entity.pdbx_description
1 polymer ?
#
loop_
_entity_poly.entity_id
_entity_poly.type
_entity_poly.pdbx_seq_one_letter_code
_entity_poly.pdbx_strand_id
1 'polypeptide(L)'
;MIVSRCRDIEEFKKVHAQCENDRIPSAESILALDKYCFCFYRDNGEFVGCIYLEDDEGRVCLSGFAKPKSYDIVIQAIKLISDIFHEDDLYSLTDKKSAIMVLLRCGFKKIDNETYLRKAF
;
A
#
# COMPACT_ATOMS: atom_id res chain seq x y z
N MET A 1 6.48 -14.46 2.03
CA MET A 1 6.02 -13.12 2.45
C MET A 1 5.06 -13.25 3.63
N ILE A 2 5.22 -12.39 4.60
CA ILE A 2 4.37 -12.33 5.79
C ILE A 2 3.65 -11.00 5.78
N VAL A 3 2.33 -11.02 5.98
CA VAL A 3 1.51 -9.82 6.11
C VAL A 3 0.87 -9.83 7.50
N SER A 4 1.02 -8.75 8.23
CA SER A 4 0.51 -8.64 9.61
C SER A 4 0.35 -7.18 10.02
N ARG A 5 -0.09 -6.97 11.25
CA ARG A 5 0.01 -5.66 11.88
C ARG A 5 1.49 -5.33 12.11
N CYS A 6 1.77 -4.06 12.36
CA CYS A 6 3.14 -3.62 12.61
C CYS A 6 3.74 -4.36 13.81
N ARG A 7 4.91 -4.98 13.60
CA ARG A 7 5.64 -5.70 14.65
C ARG A 7 6.74 -4.85 15.28
N ASP A 8 7.22 -3.84 14.55
CA ASP A 8 8.33 -2.99 14.96
C ASP A 8 8.06 -1.56 14.50
N ILE A 9 7.59 -0.75 15.45
CA ILE A 9 7.21 0.64 15.16
C ILE A 9 8.41 1.47 14.74
N GLU A 10 9.59 1.22 15.29
CA GLU A 10 10.78 1.98 14.95
C GLU A 10 11.22 1.73 13.50
N GLU A 11 11.23 0.48 13.07
CA GLU A 11 11.54 0.13 11.68
C GLU A 11 10.48 0.70 10.72
N PHE A 12 9.21 0.65 11.10
CA PHE A 12 8.12 1.26 10.35
C PHE A 12 8.38 2.75 10.12
N LYS A 13 8.68 3.48 11.19
CA LYS A 13 8.94 4.93 11.11
C LYS A 13 10.18 5.24 10.29
N LYS A 14 11.21 4.41 10.40
CA LYS A 14 12.44 4.59 9.63
C LYS A 14 12.20 4.46 8.13
N VAL A 15 11.49 3.43 7.70
CA VAL A 15 11.17 3.24 6.28
C VAL A 15 10.20 4.31 5.79
N HIS A 16 9.21 4.66 6.60
CA HIS A 16 8.29 5.77 6.29
C HIS A 16 9.05 7.07 6.01
N ALA A 17 10.02 7.40 6.87
CA ALA A 17 10.83 8.61 6.72
C ALA A 17 11.65 8.61 5.42
N GLN A 18 12.12 7.45 4.96
CA GLN A 18 12.85 7.33 3.70
C GLN A 18 11.95 7.56 2.48
N CYS A 19 10.65 7.32 2.62
CA CYS A 19 9.66 7.43 1.55
C CYS A 19 8.78 8.65 1.68
N GLU A 20 9.04 9.51 2.65
CA GLU A 20 8.19 10.64 2.97
C GLU A 20 8.03 11.58 1.79
N ASN A 21 6.79 11.97 1.51
CA ASN A 21 6.43 13.00 0.55
C ASN A 21 5.10 13.63 0.99
N ASP A 22 4.69 14.70 0.31
CA ASP A 22 3.50 15.47 0.69
C ASP A 22 2.18 14.69 0.58
N ARG A 23 2.18 13.54 -0.06
CA ARG A 23 0.97 12.73 -0.27
C ARG A 23 0.82 11.61 0.76
N ILE A 24 1.83 11.35 1.57
CA ILE A 24 1.78 10.30 2.58
C ILE A 24 1.45 10.89 3.94
N PRO A 25 0.42 10.39 4.64
CA PRO A 25 0.14 10.81 6.01
C PRO A 25 1.31 10.50 6.94
N SER A 26 1.30 11.04 8.15
CA SER A 26 2.31 10.72 9.16
C SER A 26 2.28 9.24 9.52
N ALA A 27 3.40 8.71 10.02
CA ALA A 27 3.48 7.32 10.45
C ALA A 27 2.43 7.00 11.50
N GLU A 28 2.20 7.92 12.43
CA GLU A 28 1.20 7.78 13.51
C GLU A 28 -0.20 7.68 12.93
N SER A 29 -0.54 8.49 11.93
CA SER A 29 -1.85 8.46 11.28
C SER A 29 -2.09 7.14 10.56
N ILE A 30 -1.07 6.60 9.89
CA ILE A 30 -1.17 5.31 9.20
C ILE A 30 -1.35 4.18 10.21
N LEU A 31 -0.55 4.17 11.27
CA LEU A 31 -0.64 3.14 12.32
C LEU A 31 -1.99 3.16 13.03
N ALA A 32 -2.61 4.35 13.14
CA ALA A 32 -3.93 4.49 13.76
C ALA A 32 -5.05 3.84 12.94
N LEU A 33 -4.82 3.52 11.67
CA LEU A 33 -5.79 2.78 10.85
C LEU A 33 -5.94 1.33 11.30
N ASP A 34 -5.04 0.83 12.13
CA ASP A 34 -5.07 -0.45 12.81
C ASP A 34 -5.30 -1.63 11.84
N LYS A 35 -6.50 -2.20 11.80
CA LYS A 35 -6.82 -3.36 10.95
C LYS A 35 -6.77 -3.05 9.44
N TYR A 36 -6.73 -1.79 9.07
CA TYR A 36 -6.58 -1.36 7.67
C TYR A 36 -5.15 -0.93 7.34
N CYS A 37 -4.21 -1.21 8.23
CA CYS A 37 -2.79 -1.02 8.03
C CYS A 37 -2.12 -2.39 7.96
N PHE A 38 -1.63 -2.76 6.78
CA PHE A 38 -1.04 -4.06 6.51
C PHE A 38 0.46 -3.90 6.30
N CYS A 39 1.24 -4.34 7.28
CA CYS A 39 2.69 -4.37 7.14
C CYS A 39 3.12 -5.68 6.48
N PHE A 40 4.09 -5.63 5.60
CA PHE A 40 4.56 -6.84 4.94
C PHE A 40 6.06 -7.01 5.11
N TYR A 41 6.46 -8.27 5.24
CA TYR A 41 7.79 -8.70 5.63
C TYR A 41 8.27 -9.81 4.69
N ARG A 42 9.59 -9.89 4.51
CA ARG A 42 10.17 -11.07 3.87
C ARG A 42 10.08 -12.27 4.81
N ASP A 43 10.28 -13.46 4.29
CA ASP A 43 10.17 -14.69 5.08
C ASP A 43 11.18 -14.73 6.25
N ASN A 44 12.29 -14.00 6.14
CA ASN A 44 13.28 -13.88 7.22
C ASN A 44 12.88 -12.87 8.31
N GLY A 45 11.71 -12.24 8.18
CA GLY A 45 11.22 -11.25 9.15
C GLY A 45 11.61 -9.81 8.86
N GLU A 46 12.35 -9.55 7.78
CA GLU A 46 12.72 -8.18 7.40
C GLU A 46 11.48 -7.38 6.99
N PHE A 47 11.29 -6.23 7.64
CA PHE A 47 10.22 -5.30 7.27
C PHE A 47 10.50 -4.70 5.89
N VAL A 48 9.51 -4.74 5.01
CA VAL A 48 9.65 -4.18 3.66
C VAL A 48 8.83 -2.92 3.49
N GLY A 49 7.60 -2.91 3.96
CA GLY A 49 6.73 -1.77 3.77
C GLY A 49 5.33 -1.97 4.34
N CYS A 50 4.46 -1.07 3.98
CA CYS A 50 3.09 -1.02 4.48
C CYS A 50 2.15 -0.67 3.34
N ILE A 51 1.00 -1.32 3.34
CA ILE A 51 -0.14 -0.95 2.50
C ILE A 51 -1.29 -0.63 3.45
N TYR A 52 -1.96 0.48 3.22
CA TYR A 52 -3.07 0.89 4.06
C TYR A 52 -4.26 1.31 3.21
N LEU A 53 -5.46 1.16 3.79
CA LEU A 53 -6.71 1.51 3.16
C LEU A 53 -7.37 2.63 3.95
N GLU A 54 -7.86 3.62 3.22
CA GLU A 54 -8.60 4.75 3.79
C GLU A 54 -9.91 4.94 3.03
N ASP A 55 -10.93 5.41 3.75
CA ASP A 55 -12.17 5.85 3.12
C ASP A 55 -12.04 7.32 2.74
N ASP A 56 -12.23 7.63 1.46
CA ASP A 56 -12.22 8.98 0.93
C ASP A 56 -13.54 9.22 0.18
N GLU A 57 -14.44 9.90 0.83
CA GLU A 57 -15.78 10.24 0.29
C GLU A 57 -16.54 9.01 -0.25
N GLY A 58 -16.49 7.92 0.49
CA GLY A 58 -17.15 6.67 0.12
C GLY A 58 -16.33 5.78 -0.80
N ARG A 59 -15.12 6.20 -1.20
CA ARG A 59 -14.19 5.37 -1.98
C ARG A 59 -13.19 4.70 -1.06
N VAL A 60 -12.91 3.43 -1.30
CA VAL A 60 -11.82 2.74 -0.60
C VAL A 60 -10.53 3.00 -1.37
N CYS A 61 -9.63 3.75 -0.76
CA CYS A 61 -8.35 4.13 -1.37
C CYS A 61 -7.20 3.31 -0.78
N LEU A 62 -6.40 2.74 -1.68
CA LEU A 62 -5.21 1.96 -1.34
C LEU A 62 -3.97 2.82 -1.54
N SER A 63 -3.12 2.87 -0.55
CA SER A 63 -1.85 3.58 -0.59
C SER A 63 -0.80 2.79 0.18
N GLY A 64 0.45 3.23 0.11
CA GLY A 64 1.50 2.54 0.85
C GLY A 64 2.88 3.13 0.61
N PHE A 65 3.84 2.51 1.26
CA PHE A 65 5.26 2.82 1.08
C PHE A 65 6.07 1.56 1.30
N ALA A 66 7.26 1.52 0.72
CA ALA A 66 8.14 0.36 0.84
C ALA A 66 9.60 0.75 0.63
N LYS A 67 10.50 -0.10 1.09
CA LYS A 67 11.94 0.04 0.81
C LYS A 67 12.19 0.03 -0.69
N PRO A 68 13.21 0.75 -1.18
CA PRO A 68 13.60 0.70 -2.58
C PRO A 68 13.92 -0.73 -3.04
N LYS A 69 13.73 -0.99 -4.34
CA LYS A 69 14.09 -2.28 -4.97
C LYS A 69 13.34 -3.49 -4.40
N SER A 70 12.11 -3.28 -3.93
CA SER A 70 11.29 -4.34 -3.37
C SER A 70 10.02 -4.60 -4.19
N TYR A 71 10.04 -4.31 -5.50
CA TYR A 71 8.86 -4.38 -6.36
C TYR A 71 8.22 -5.77 -6.38
N ASP A 72 9.02 -6.82 -6.34
CA ASP A 72 8.54 -8.20 -6.33
C ASP A 72 7.59 -8.46 -5.16
N ILE A 73 8.00 -8.06 -3.97
CA ILE A 73 7.22 -8.30 -2.75
C ILE A 73 6.06 -7.30 -2.62
N VAL A 74 6.25 -6.06 -3.08
CA VAL A 74 5.17 -5.07 -3.09
C VAL A 74 4.01 -5.53 -3.97
N ILE A 75 4.30 -6.06 -5.15
CA ILE A 75 3.28 -6.59 -6.07
C ILE A 75 2.53 -7.74 -5.40
N GLN A 76 3.23 -8.66 -4.76
CA GLN A 76 2.60 -9.77 -4.03
C GLN A 76 1.67 -9.26 -2.92
N ALA A 77 2.12 -8.27 -2.16
CA ALA A 77 1.34 -7.70 -1.06
C ALA A 77 0.08 -7.01 -1.56
N ILE A 78 0.18 -6.21 -2.62
CA ILE A 78 -0.99 -5.54 -3.20
C ILE A 78 -1.99 -6.55 -3.75
N LYS A 79 -1.51 -7.58 -4.43
CA LYS A 79 -2.39 -8.64 -4.94
C LYS A 79 -3.13 -9.36 -3.82
N LEU A 80 -2.44 -9.67 -2.73
CA LEU A 80 -3.06 -10.32 -1.58
C LEU A 80 -4.16 -9.46 -0.96
N ILE A 81 -3.86 -8.18 -0.73
CA ILE A 81 -4.82 -7.26 -0.13
C ILE A 81 -5.98 -7.00 -1.08
N SER A 82 -5.71 -6.89 -2.37
CA SER A 82 -6.73 -6.76 -3.41
C SER A 82 -7.70 -7.94 -3.39
N ASP A 83 -7.19 -9.15 -3.19
CA ASP A 83 -8.02 -10.37 -3.12
C ASP A 83 -8.86 -10.38 -1.84
N ILE A 84 -8.30 -9.93 -0.72
CA ILE A 84 -9.05 -9.83 0.54
C ILE A 84 -10.25 -8.88 0.38
N PHE A 85 -10.04 -7.77 -0.34
CA PHE A 85 -11.07 -6.75 -0.55
C PHE A 85 -11.69 -6.85 -1.95
N HIS A 86 -11.91 -8.07 -2.44
CA HIS A 86 -12.42 -8.30 -3.80
C HIS A 86 -13.82 -7.74 -4.05
N GLU A 87 -14.61 -7.54 -3.00
CA GLU A 87 -15.96 -6.99 -3.11
C GLU A 87 -15.98 -5.47 -3.25
N ASP A 88 -14.85 -4.82 -3.03
CA ASP A 88 -14.74 -3.36 -3.10
C ASP A 88 -14.02 -2.91 -4.36
N ASP A 89 -14.46 -1.79 -4.91
CA ASP A 89 -13.67 -1.06 -5.88
C ASP A 89 -12.52 -0.38 -5.13
N LEU A 90 -11.29 -0.66 -5.53
CA LEU A 90 -10.12 -0.07 -4.89
C LEU A 90 -9.54 1.03 -5.78
N TYR A 91 -9.35 2.21 -5.20
CA TYR A 91 -8.78 3.37 -5.88
C TYR A 91 -7.36 3.61 -5.36
N SER A 92 -6.50 4.16 -6.19
CA SER A 92 -5.17 4.59 -5.77
C SER A 92 -4.77 5.83 -6.56
N LEU A 93 -4.23 6.83 -5.88
CA LEU A 93 -3.79 8.08 -6.49
C LEU A 93 -2.28 8.16 -6.45
N THR A 94 -1.66 8.33 -7.62
CA THR A 94 -0.21 8.47 -7.70
C THR A 94 0.21 9.09 -9.02
N ASP A 95 1.31 9.82 -9.00
CA ASP A 95 2.02 10.30 -10.19
C ASP A 95 3.41 9.68 -10.33
N LYS A 96 3.81 8.82 -9.38
CA LYS A 96 5.12 8.17 -9.40
C LYS A 96 5.14 7.00 -10.39
N LYS A 97 6.09 7.01 -11.31
CA LYS A 97 6.23 5.97 -12.33
C LYS A 97 6.35 4.56 -11.74
N SER A 98 7.12 4.42 -10.66
CA SER A 98 7.31 3.12 -10.00
C SER A 98 6.01 2.59 -9.38
N ALA A 99 5.24 3.46 -8.76
CA ALA A 99 3.95 3.08 -8.18
C ALA A 99 2.94 2.73 -9.29
N ILE A 100 2.90 3.50 -10.36
CA ILE A 100 2.03 3.22 -11.51
C ILE A 100 2.33 1.84 -12.09
N MET A 101 3.60 1.52 -12.29
CA MET A 101 4.01 0.21 -12.80
C MET A 101 3.49 -0.93 -11.92
N VAL A 102 3.64 -0.78 -10.60
CA VAL A 102 3.17 -1.78 -9.64
C VAL A 102 1.65 -1.93 -9.69
N LEU A 103 0.93 -0.82 -9.70
CA LEU A 103 -0.54 -0.84 -9.75
C LEU A 103 -1.04 -1.51 -11.02
N LEU A 104 -0.46 -1.18 -12.18
CA LEU A 104 -0.85 -1.80 -13.45
C LEU A 104 -0.63 -3.31 -13.43
N ARG A 105 0.44 -3.78 -12.84
CA ARG A 105 0.72 -5.21 -12.68
C ARG A 105 -0.24 -5.90 -11.72
N CYS A 106 -0.87 -5.16 -10.84
CA CYS A 106 -1.86 -5.67 -9.91
C CYS A 106 -3.31 -5.57 -10.42
N GLY A 107 -3.50 -5.22 -11.68
CA GLY A 107 -4.82 -5.15 -12.29
C GLY A 107 -5.54 -3.82 -12.18
N PHE A 108 -4.86 -2.81 -11.65
CA PHE A 108 -5.43 -1.46 -11.63
C PHE A 108 -5.35 -0.85 -13.03
N LYS A 109 -6.33 -0.03 -13.38
CA LYS A 109 -6.39 0.68 -14.65
C LYS A 109 -6.55 2.17 -14.41
N LYS A 110 -5.88 2.97 -15.22
CA LYS A 110 -5.99 4.43 -15.15
C LYS A 110 -7.39 4.86 -15.56
N ILE A 111 -8.04 5.66 -14.73
CA ILE A 111 -9.37 6.21 -15.01
C ILE A 111 -9.36 7.74 -15.10
N ASP A 112 -8.29 8.39 -14.64
CA ASP A 112 -8.14 9.83 -14.57
C ASP A 112 -6.64 10.14 -14.54
N ASN A 113 -6.24 11.41 -14.50
CA ASN A 113 -4.84 11.84 -14.57
C ASN A 113 -3.92 11.12 -13.57
N GLU A 114 -4.36 10.96 -12.34
CA GLU A 114 -3.57 10.36 -11.27
C GLU A 114 -4.32 9.25 -10.55
N THR A 115 -5.49 8.86 -11.02
CA THR A 115 -6.34 7.90 -10.34
C THR A 115 -6.36 6.57 -11.08
N TYR A 116 -6.15 5.50 -10.32
CA TYR A 116 -6.16 4.13 -10.79
C TYR A 116 -7.22 3.34 -10.04
N LEU A 117 -7.88 2.45 -10.74
CA LEU A 117 -9.01 1.68 -10.20
C LEU A 117 -8.85 0.19 -10.50
N ARG A 118 -9.01 -0.63 -9.48
CA ARG A 118 -9.27 -2.06 -9.62
C ARG A 118 -10.72 -2.30 -9.21
N LYS A 119 -11.54 -2.71 -10.16
CA LYS A 119 -12.95 -2.98 -9.89
C LYS A 119 -13.14 -4.22 -9.06
N ALA A 120 -14.21 -4.23 -8.27
CA ALA A 120 -14.67 -5.42 -7.54
C ALA A 120 -14.91 -6.60 -8.49
N PHE A 121 -14.72 -7.81 -7.99
CA PHE A 121 -14.93 -9.02 -8.78
C PHE A 121 -15.47 -10.18 -7.95
#